data_018d3eea9a50f5e14836a53a31cdd985
#
_entry.id   018d3eea9a50f5e14836a53a31cdd985
#
_cell.length_a   1.000
_cell.length_b   1.000
_cell.length_c   1.000
_cell.angle_alpha   90.00
_cell.angle_beta   90.00
_cell.angle_gamma   90.00
#
_symmetry.space_group_name_H-M   'P 1'
#
loop_
_entity.id
_entity.type
_entity.pdbx_description
1 polymer ?
#
loop_
_entity_poly.entity_id
_entity_poly.type
_entity_poly.pdbx_seq_one_letter_code
_entity_poly.pdbx_strand_id
1 'polypeptide(L)'
;MSLDVYLTLPVPEAAIPRQAIFIRRDGANVEITREEWDALHPGVEPAMATINAGEPETTEVYSANITHNLGRMASAAGIYEPLWRPEEVGITKAAQLIGPLERGLALLKADRVKFEAFNAPNGWGKYEHFVPFVEKYLAACRDNPDADVHVWR
;
A
#
# COMPACT_ATOMS: atom_id res chain seq x y z
N MET A 1 12.54 9.46 -14.07
CA MET A 1 11.82 9.56 -12.79
C MET A 1 10.38 9.10 -12.98
N SER A 2 9.85 8.41 -12.00
CA SER A 2 8.56 7.74 -12.08
C SER A 2 7.75 7.95 -10.80
N LEU A 3 6.44 7.79 -10.91
CA LEU A 3 5.52 7.66 -9.79
C LEU A 3 5.23 6.19 -9.59
N ASP A 4 5.45 5.71 -8.37
CA ASP A 4 5.04 4.38 -7.94
C ASP A 4 3.87 4.51 -6.98
N VAL A 5 2.79 3.79 -7.23
CA VAL A 5 1.61 3.74 -6.36
C VAL A 5 1.45 2.34 -5.79
N TYR A 6 1.07 2.28 -4.51
CA TYR A 6 0.88 1.03 -3.79
C TYR A 6 -0.40 1.08 -2.98
N LEU A 7 -1.10 -0.05 -2.92
CA LEU A 7 -2.18 -0.29 -1.96
C LEU A 7 -1.77 -1.43 -1.05
N THR A 8 -1.89 -1.22 0.25
CA THR A 8 -1.53 -2.21 1.27
C THR A 8 -2.66 -2.46 2.25
N LEU A 9 -2.76 -3.71 2.70
CA LEU A 9 -3.69 -4.10 3.77
C LEU A 9 -2.89 -4.64 4.95
N PRO A 10 -3.34 -4.41 6.20
CA PRO A 10 -2.71 -5.00 7.37
C PRO A 10 -2.85 -6.53 7.35
N VAL A 11 -1.83 -7.24 7.84
CA VAL A 11 -1.89 -8.68 8.09
C VAL A 11 -2.31 -8.86 9.56
N PRO A 12 -3.57 -9.27 9.85
CA PRO A 12 -4.12 -9.25 11.20
C PRO A 12 -3.36 -10.12 12.21
N GLU A 13 -2.79 -11.25 11.75
CA GLU A 13 -2.11 -12.22 12.60
C GLU A 13 -0.75 -11.72 13.12
N ALA A 14 -0.10 -10.79 12.40
CA ALA A 14 1.20 -10.25 12.77
C ALA A 14 1.14 -9.17 13.86
N ALA A 15 -0.04 -8.59 14.10
CA ALA A 15 -0.23 -7.45 15.00
C ALA A 15 -0.68 -7.82 16.42
N ILE A 16 -0.89 -9.11 16.74
CA ILE A 16 -1.37 -9.55 18.05
C ILE A 16 -0.18 -9.80 18.99
N PRO A 17 -0.02 -9.03 20.09
CA PRO A 17 0.96 -9.35 21.12
C PRO A 17 0.70 -10.74 21.69
N ARG A 18 1.73 -11.56 21.75
CA ARG A 18 1.62 -12.90 22.35
C ARG A 18 2.58 -13.07 23.53
N GLN A 19 2.23 -13.94 24.44
CA GLN A 19 3.09 -14.34 25.54
C GLN A 19 3.94 -15.53 25.10
N ALA A 20 5.23 -15.49 25.46
CA ALA A 20 6.15 -16.56 25.13
C ALA A 20 7.06 -16.87 26.32
N ILE A 21 7.53 -18.10 26.37
CA ILE A 21 8.48 -18.58 27.37
C ILE A 21 9.82 -18.79 26.67
N PHE A 22 10.87 -18.17 27.21
CA PHE A 22 12.23 -18.32 26.70
C PHE A 22 13.14 -18.96 27.75
N ILE A 23 13.99 -19.86 27.30
CA ILE A 23 15.11 -20.37 28.10
C ILE A 23 16.43 -20.05 27.40
N ARG A 24 17.49 -20.00 28.19
CA ARG A 24 18.83 -19.86 27.62
C ARG A 24 19.41 -21.24 27.38
N ARG A 25 19.78 -21.51 26.11
CA ARG A 25 20.38 -22.77 25.68
C ARG A 25 21.54 -22.45 24.74
N ASP A 26 22.72 -22.98 25.08
CA ASP A 26 23.94 -22.78 24.27
C ASP A 26 24.26 -21.30 23.95
N GLY A 27 23.97 -20.42 24.93
CA GLY A 27 24.24 -18.97 24.79
C GLY A 27 23.16 -18.18 24.04
N ALA A 28 22.11 -18.82 23.53
CA ALA A 28 21.01 -18.17 22.83
C ALA A 28 19.69 -18.31 23.61
N ASN A 29 18.79 -17.33 23.44
CA ASN A 29 17.43 -17.42 23.93
C ASN A 29 16.61 -18.25 22.96
N VAL A 30 16.00 -19.32 23.47
CA VAL A 30 15.16 -20.23 22.70
C VAL A 30 13.74 -20.20 23.24
N GLU A 31 12.77 -20.02 22.37
CA GLU A 31 11.35 -20.12 22.74
C GLU A 31 10.98 -21.58 22.93
N ILE A 32 10.28 -21.86 24.05
CA ILE A 32 9.77 -23.20 24.37
C ILE A 32 8.29 -23.12 24.72
N THR A 33 7.64 -24.28 24.67
CA THR A 33 6.25 -24.42 25.08
C THR A 33 6.10 -24.48 26.61
N ARG A 34 4.88 -24.27 27.11
CA ARG A 34 4.57 -24.46 28.54
C ARG A 34 4.85 -25.90 28.99
N GLU A 35 4.53 -26.86 28.15
CA GLU A 35 4.76 -28.28 28.44
C GLU A 35 6.26 -28.59 28.61
N GLU A 36 7.09 -28.04 27.72
CA GLU A 36 8.54 -28.16 27.84
C GLU A 36 9.10 -27.51 29.09
N TRP A 37 8.58 -26.34 29.45
CA TRP A 37 8.96 -25.67 30.71
C TRP A 37 8.61 -26.51 31.92
N ASP A 38 7.37 -27.01 31.99
CA ASP A 38 6.91 -27.82 33.13
C ASP A 38 7.70 -29.12 33.27
N ALA A 39 8.17 -29.69 32.15
CA ALA A 39 9.04 -30.87 32.17
C ALA A 39 10.45 -30.56 32.70
N LEU A 40 10.99 -29.37 32.37
CA LEU A 40 12.29 -28.91 32.82
C LEU A 40 12.31 -28.36 34.26
N HIS A 41 11.24 -27.71 34.64
CA HIS A 41 11.10 -27.00 35.94
C HIS A 41 9.76 -27.31 36.60
N PRO A 42 9.53 -28.54 37.09
CA PRO A 42 8.26 -28.92 37.73
C PRO A 42 7.91 -28.00 38.91
N GLY A 43 6.68 -27.46 38.89
CA GLY A 43 6.17 -26.62 39.98
C GLY A 43 6.72 -25.19 40.02
N VAL A 44 7.46 -24.78 38.98
CA VAL A 44 7.98 -23.40 38.85
C VAL A 44 7.23 -22.66 37.77
N GLU A 45 6.66 -21.48 38.08
CA GLU A 45 6.03 -20.63 37.07
C GLU A 45 7.08 -19.96 36.20
N PRO A 46 6.93 -20.00 34.83
CA PRO A 46 7.85 -19.34 33.96
C PRO A 46 7.67 -17.83 33.96
N ALA A 47 8.75 -17.10 33.72
CA ALA A 47 8.68 -15.70 33.40
C ALA A 47 8.16 -15.57 31.94
N MET A 48 6.98 -14.95 31.80
CA MET A 48 6.37 -14.73 30.48
C MET A 48 6.94 -13.45 29.88
N ALA A 49 7.47 -13.58 28.66
CA ALA A 49 7.89 -12.44 27.87
C ALA A 49 6.78 -12.05 26.89
N THR A 50 6.45 -10.78 26.83
CA THR A 50 5.53 -10.26 25.80
C THR A 50 6.33 -10.02 24.54
N ILE A 51 6.00 -10.75 23.49
CA ILE A 51 6.52 -10.47 22.15
C ILE A 51 5.58 -9.46 21.53
N ASN A 52 6.06 -8.25 21.39
CA ASN A 52 5.40 -7.26 20.56
C ASN A 52 5.61 -7.68 19.10
N ALA A 53 4.52 -7.80 18.38
CA ALA A 53 4.54 -8.09 16.94
C ALA A 53 5.04 -6.89 16.13
N GLY A 54 6.10 -6.20 16.50
CA GLY A 54 6.68 -5.10 15.74
C GLY A 54 5.65 -4.10 15.17
N GLU A 55 6.03 -3.37 14.15
CA GLU A 55 5.06 -2.64 13.33
C GLU A 55 4.17 -3.67 12.61
N PRO A 56 2.84 -3.41 12.49
CA PRO A 56 1.96 -4.35 11.83
C PRO A 56 2.48 -4.63 10.42
N GLU A 57 2.73 -5.89 10.12
CA GLU A 57 3.07 -6.30 8.76
C GLU A 57 1.92 -5.95 7.83
N THR A 58 2.26 -5.41 6.67
CA THR A 58 1.30 -5.11 5.62
C THR A 58 1.58 -5.96 4.40
N THR A 59 0.54 -6.31 3.66
CA THR A 59 0.67 -6.97 2.37
C THR A 59 0.28 -6.02 1.25
N GLU A 60 1.08 -5.99 0.21
CA GLU A 60 0.79 -5.24 -1.00
C GLU A 60 -0.30 -5.97 -1.80
N VAL A 61 -1.41 -5.30 -2.05
CA VAL A 61 -2.52 -5.85 -2.84
C VAL A 61 -2.57 -5.29 -4.26
N TYR A 62 -1.88 -4.18 -4.50
CA TYR A 62 -1.75 -3.57 -5.82
C TYR A 62 -0.53 -2.68 -5.87
N SER A 63 0.15 -2.67 -7.02
CA SER A 63 1.19 -1.70 -7.35
C SER A 63 1.20 -1.38 -8.83
N ALA A 64 1.60 -0.17 -9.15
CA ALA A 64 1.77 0.28 -10.53
C ALA A 64 2.76 1.44 -10.60
N ASN A 65 3.30 1.64 -11.79
CA ASN A 65 4.29 2.67 -12.07
C ASN A 65 3.94 3.44 -13.32
N ILE A 66 4.10 4.76 -13.29
CA ILE A 66 4.02 5.62 -14.48
C ILE A 66 5.09 6.71 -14.45
N THR A 67 5.39 7.25 -15.63
CA THR A 67 6.35 8.36 -15.75
C THR A 67 5.77 9.68 -15.24
N HIS A 68 6.63 10.52 -14.63
CA HIS A 68 6.28 11.89 -14.24
C HIS A 68 5.87 12.78 -15.44
N ASN A 69 6.21 12.41 -16.65
CA ASN A 69 5.80 13.15 -17.86
C ASN A 69 4.28 13.21 -18.02
N LEU A 70 3.53 12.33 -17.34
CA LEU A 70 2.06 12.35 -17.31
C LEU A 70 1.45 13.33 -16.31
N GLY A 71 2.27 13.99 -15.50
CA GLY A 71 1.79 14.94 -14.47
C GLY A 71 0.93 16.06 -15.02
N ARG A 72 1.28 16.63 -16.20
CA ARG A 72 0.50 17.70 -16.84
C ARG A 72 -0.87 17.21 -17.31
N MET A 73 -0.92 16.01 -17.89
CA MET A 73 -2.17 15.36 -18.31
C MET A 73 -3.06 15.08 -17.09
N ALA A 74 -2.48 14.55 -16.01
CA ALA A 74 -3.17 14.31 -14.76
C ALA A 74 -3.73 15.61 -14.16
N SER A 75 -2.97 16.69 -14.19
CA SER A 75 -3.39 18.02 -13.72
C SER A 75 -4.57 18.54 -14.51
N ALA A 76 -4.54 18.43 -15.82
CA ALA A 76 -5.64 18.82 -16.71
C ALA A 76 -6.91 17.99 -16.49
N ALA A 77 -6.76 16.73 -16.09
CA ALA A 77 -7.89 15.85 -15.72
C ALA A 77 -8.33 16.02 -14.24
N GLY A 78 -7.68 16.89 -13.46
CA GLY A 78 -8.02 17.16 -12.07
C GLY A 78 -7.62 16.05 -11.09
N ILE A 79 -6.68 15.19 -11.46
CA ILE A 79 -6.24 14.03 -10.64
C ILE A 79 -4.75 14.01 -10.33
N TYR A 80 -4.05 15.12 -10.52
CA TYR A 80 -2.62 15.19 -10.18
C TYR A 80 -2.40 14.94 -8.68
N GLU A 81 -3.03 15.72 -7.82
CA GLU A 81 -2.87 15.59 -6.37
C GLU A 81 -3.32 14.20 -5.86
N PRO A 82 -4.49 13.69 -6.24
CA PRO A 82 -4.87 12.33 -5.83
C PRO A 82 -3.84 11.24 -6.21
N LEU A 83 -3.16 11.39 -7.34
CA LEU A 83 -2.16 10.41 -7.79
C LEU A 83 -0.76 10.66 -7.24
N TRP A 84 -0.25 11.91 -7.35
CA TRP A 84 1.12 12.25 -6.98
C TRP A 84 1.28 12.70 -5.53
N ARG A 85 0.24 13.32 -4.96
CA ARG A 85 0.29 13.96 -3.64
C ARG A 85 -0.99 13.72 -2.84
N PRO A 86 -1.41 12.44 -2.68
CA PRO A 86 -2.67 12.13 -1.99
C PRO A 86 -2.67 12.67 -0.55
N GLU A 87 -1.53 12.71 0.11
CA GLU A 87 -1.39 13.26 1.46
C GLU A 87 -1.77 14.73 1.56
N GLU A 88 -1.55 15.51 0.51
CA GLU A 88 -1.87 16.93 0.50
C GLU A 88 -3.38 17.21 0.39
N VAL A 89 -4.15 16.24 -0.07
CA VAL A 89 -5.62 16.34 -0.19
C VAL A 89 -6.36 15.41 0.76
N GLY A 90 -5.67 14.91 1.78
CA GLY A 90 -6.26 14.09 2.85
C GLY A 90 -6.65 12.68 2.43
N ILE A 91 -6.07 12.14 1.37
CA ILE A 91 -6.30 10.77 0.90
C ILE A 91 -5.31 9.82 1.58
N THR A 92 -5.84 8.89 2.37
CA THR A 92 -5.09 7.85 3.07
C THR A 92 -5.57 6.44 2.72
N LYS A 93 -6.84 6.30 2.31
CA LYS A 93 -7.50 5.04 1.98
C LYS A 93 -7.91 4.99 0.51
N ALA A 94 -7.88 3.79 -0.06
CA ALA A 94 -8.26 3.56 -1.46
C ALA A 94 -9.68 4.03 -1.78
N ALA A 95 -10.62 3.88 -0.84
CA ALA A 95 -11.99 4.37 -0.99
C ALA A 95 -12.06 5.87 -1.32
N GLN A 96 -11.13 6.67 -0.80
CA GLN A 96 -11.08 8.12 -1.04
C GLN A 96 -10.59 8.47 -2.44
N LEU A 97 -9.90 7.54 -3.12
CA LEU A 97 -9.45 7.71 -4.51
C LEU A 97 -10.54 7.42 -5.54
N ILE A 98 -11.56 6.64 -5.19
CA ILE A 98 -12.59 6.17 -6.14
C ILE A 98 -13.27 7.36 -6.83
N GLY A 99 -13.82 8.29 -6.08
CA GLY A 99 -14.50 9.47 -6.63
C GLY A 99 -13.62 10.33 -7.54
N PRO A 100 -12.43 10.78 -7.07
CA PRO A 100 -11.50 11.53 -7.92
C PRO A 100 -11.08 10.82 -9.19
N LEU A 101 -10.74 9.53 -9.11
CA LEU A 101 -10.32 8.75 -10.27
C LEU A 101 -11.46 8.52 -11.27
N GLU A 102 -12.69 8.29 -10.80
CA GLU A 102 -13.86 8.19 -11.68
C GLU A 102 -14.08 9.48 -12.47
N ARG A 103 -14.04 10.63 -11.80
CA ARG A 103 -14.20 11.94 -12.46
C ARG A 103 -13.08 12.22 -13.45
N GLY A 104 -11.84 11.98 -13.06
CA GLY A 104 -10.69 12.18 -13.93
C GLY A 104 -10.71 11.25 -15.15
N LEU A 105 -11.08 10.01 -14.97
CA LEU A 105 -11.20 9.04 -16.05
C LEU A 105 -12.31 9.44 -17.05
N ALA A 106 -13.45 9.92 -16.53
CA ALA A 106 -14.55 10.41 -17.35
C ALA A 106 -14.10 11.60 -18.22
N LEU A 107 -13.34 12.55 -17.66
CA LEU A 107 -12.78 13.68 -18.39
C LEU A 107 -11.79 13.22 -19.49
N LEU A 108 -10.89 12.31 -19.14
CA LEU A 108 -9.91 11.75 -20.09
C LEU A 108 -10.59 11.09 -21.28
N LYS A 109 -11.64 10.33 -21.06
CA LYS A 109 -12.40 9.63 -22.09
C LYS A 109 -13.31 10.55 -22.91
N ALA A 110 -13.78 11.65 -22.31
CA ALA A 110 -14.69 12.56 -22.98
C ALA A 110 -14.02 13.41 -24.08
N ASP A 111 -12.72 13.69 -23.95
CA ASP A 111 -11.98 14.53 -24.90
C ASP A 111 -10.54 14.01 -25.12
N ARG A 112 -10.44 12.91 -25.83
CA ARG A 112 -9.17 12.27 -26.17
C ARG A 112 -8.18 13.23 -26.84
N VAL A 113 -8.67 14.01 -27.81
CA VAL A 113 -7.81 14.93 -28.59
C VAL A 113 -7.15 15.97 -27.68
N LYS A 114 -7.92 16.53 -26.74
CA LYS A 114 -7.41 17.49 -25.75
C LYS A 114 -6.26 16.90 -24.93
N PHE A 115 -6.44 15.69 -24.43
CA PHE A 115 -5.47 15.05 -23.54
C PHE A 115 -4.27 14.49 -24.30
N GLU A 116 -4.43 14.04 -25.54
CA GLU A 116 -3.30 13.63 -26.38
C GLU A 116 -2.34 14.78 -26.70
N ALA A 117 -2.80 16.03 -26.62
CA ALA A 117 -1.92 17.20 -26.76
C ALA A 117 -0.86 17.27 -25.64
N PHE A 118 -1.05 16.58 -24.52
CA PHE A 118 -0.09 16.45 -23.43
C PHE A 118 0.89 15.28 -23.60
N ASN A 119 0.76 14.48 -24.66
CA ASN A 119 1.69 13.38 -24.92
C ASN A 119 3.13 13.92 -25.01
N ALA A 120 4.04 13.26 -24.29
CA ALA A 120 5.44 13.66 -24.30
C ALA A 120 6.07 13.42 -25.68
N PRO A 121 6.83 14.39 -26.26
CA PRO A 121 7.43 14.25 -27.58
C PRO A 121 8.38 13.06 -27.73
N ASN A 122 9.01 12.64 -26.61
CA ASN A 122 9.93 11.49 -26.59
C ASN A 122 9.22 10.13 -26.50
N GLY A 123 7.89 10.08 -26.48
CA GLY A 123 7.11 8.86 -26.34
C GLY A 123 6.99 8.30 -24.92
N TRP A 124 7.60 8.95 -23.95
CA TRP A 124 7.56 8.56 -22.53
C TRP A 124 6.46 9.36 -21.81
N GLY A 125 5.27 8.81 -21.77
CA GLY A 125 4.09 9.43 -21.17
C GLY A 125 3.06 9.83 -22.22
N LYS A 126 2.20 8.87 -22.56
CA LYS A 126 1.13 9.04 -23.55
C LYS A 126 -0.23 8.76 -22.96
N TYR A 127 -1.25 9.38 -23.53
CA TYR A 127 -2.65 9.13 -23.20
C TYR A 127 -3.00 7.63 -23.21
N GLU A 128 -2.53 6.89 -24.21
CA GLU A 128 -2.77 5.45 -24.36
C GLU A 128 -2.17 4.59 -23.23
N HIS A 129 -1.22 5.12 -22.46
CA HIS A 129 -0.66 4.49 -21.28
C HIS A 129 -1.34 4.97 -19.99
N PHE A 130 -1.75 6.23 -19.96
CA PHE A 130 -2.32 6.85 -18.77
C PHE A 130 -3.75 6.36 -18.48
N VAL A 131 -4.60 6.28 -19.48
CA VAL A 131 -5.98 5.81 -19.30
C VAL A 131 -6.04 4.40 -18.73
N PRO A 132 -5.31 3.40 -19.28
CA PRO A 132 -5.27 2.06 -18.67
C PRO A 132 -4.73 2.06 -17.22
N PHE A 133 -3.74 2.89 -16.92
CA PHE A 133 -3.21 3.04 -15.55
C PHE A 133 -4.30 3.50 -14.59
N VAL A 134 -5.04 4.56 -14.96
CA VAL A 134 -6.14 5.09 -14.13
C VAL A 134 -7.26 4.06 -13.98
N GLU A 135 -7.63 3.38 -15.06
CA GLU A 135 -8.66 2.33 -15.03
C GLU A 135 -8.30 1.19 -14.08
N LYS A 136 -7.07 0.68 -14.17
CA LYS A 136 -6.59 -0.42 -13.32
C LYS A 136 -6.47 0.01 -11.86
N TYR A 137 -5.98 1.22 -11.61
CA TYR A 137 -5.86 1.73 -10.25
C TYR A 137 -7.24 1.95 -9.62
N LEU A 138 -8.18 2.49 -10.37
CA LEU A 138 -9.57 2.64 -9.93
C LEU A 138 -10.21 1.28 -9.59
N ALA A 139 -10.02 0.28 -10.44
CA ALA A 139 -10.51 -1.08 -10.19
C ALA A 139 -9.90 -1.67 -8.92
N ALA A 140 -8.58 -1.51 -8.71
CA ALA A 140 -7.90 -1.96 -7.50
C ALA A 140 -8.42 -1.27 -6.24
N CYS A 141 -8.74 0.04 -6.31
CA CYS A 141 -9.35 0.78 -5.21
C CYS A 141 -10.76 0.28 -4.88
N ARG A 142 -11.54 -0.08 -5.89
CA ARG A 142 -12.88 -0.66 -5.68
C ARG A 142 -12.83 -2.05 -5.06
N ASP A 143 -11.84 -2.84 -5.45
CA ASP A 143 -11.63 -4.19 -4.90
C ASP A 143 -11.07 -4.17 -3.48
N ASN A 144 -10.33 -3.11 -3.12
CA ASN A 144 -9.65 -2.97 -1.84
C ASN A 144 -9.90 -1.59 -1.21
N PRO A 145 -11.15 -1.22 -0.91
CA PRO A 145 -11.48 0.16 -0.46
C PRO A 145 -10.85 0.53 0.88
N ASP A 146 -10.55 -0.45 1.72
CA ASP A 146 -9.93 -0.24 3.04
C ASP A 146 -8.40 -0.23 3.00
N ALA A 147 -7.81 -0.45 1.83
CA ALA A 147 -6.35 -0.45 1.69
C ALA A 147 -5.75 0.93 1.93
N ASP A 148 -4.57 0.96 2.52
CA ASP A 148 -3.79 2.19 2.68
C ASP A 148 -3.12 2.57 1.36
N VAL A 149 -3.11 3.87 1.07
CA VAL A 149 -2.51 4.44 -0.15
C VAL A 149 -1.11 4.90 0.15
N HIS A 150 -0.15 4.43 -0.65
CA HIS A 150 1.25 4.86 -0.60
C HIS A 150 1.72 5.28 -1.98
N VAL A 151 2.55 6.31 -2.03
CA VAL A 151 3.18 6.77 -3.27
C VAL A 151 4.66 7.02 -3.05
N TRP A 152 5.45 6.73 -4.09
CA TRP A 152 6.86 7.12 -4.20
C TRP A 152 7.05 8.01 -5.41
N ARG A 153 7.70 9.16 -5.19
CA ARG A 153 7.94 10.20 -6.21
C ARG A 153 9.41 10.32 -6.53
#